data_607af88732c6842cfb6950470ea10ad0
#
_entry.id   607af88732c6842cfb6950470ea10ad0
#
_cell.length_a   1.000
_cell.length_b   1.000
_cell.length_c   1.000
_cell.angle_alpha   90.00
_cell.angle_beta   90.00
_cell.angle_gamma   90.00
#
_symmetry.space_group_name_H-M   'P 1'
#
loop_
_entity.id
_entity.type
_entity.pdbx_description
1 polymer ?
#
loop_
_entity_poly.entity_id
_entity_poly.type
_entity_poly.pdbx_seq_one_letter_code
_entity_poly.pdbx_strand_id
1 'polypeptide(L)'
;MTFVPRLAALGLFVLAAGPVHAAQEPINPTQPNPALVDPVLMGPIPTMLVPADPPLPDAVRAMIDAAFASGEDADVEAVVKYARMANPASLGELDALIAYHRSASPLAAPPDPVGEMLAAAIASGKDGDVEAVAKLAKETNPDQAAEIEARVVAYRAERQRIRDEAAAAARAKLAAAKIWQNWKGEGQIGASLATGNTRSKGLSAGLALARKGLEWDYKVRAQADYQRTNGRTSVERFVVEAEPQYKFSDRGFAYGLGRWEQDRILGYDARWNLSAGLGYKMIDSETLSLSLKGGPTWRQTDFTSGRNESEINALAGLDFGWQLSPTIRLTQVASTIVGERNTTASSLTALNAKLTGALSARIAYSAEIDSNPPPGIEKVDTLTRFTLVYGF
;
A
#
# COMPACT_ATOMS: atom_id res chain seq x y z
N MET A 1 -52.28 4.95 -19.12
CA MET A 1 -51.35 5.98 -18.60
C MET A 1 -50.10 5.26 -18.17
N THR A 2 -49.12 5.23 -19.05
CA THR A 2 -47.84 4.49 -18.88
C THR A 2 -46.86 5.37 -18.11
N PHE A 3 -46.59 4.98 -16.88
CA PHE A 3 -45.63 5.67 -16.03
C PHE A 3 -44.24 5.09 -16.35
N VAL A 4 -43.42 5.87 -17.01
CA VAL A 4 -41.97 5.55 -17.20
C VAL A 4 -41.20 6.19 -16.04
N PRO A 5 -40.55 5.42 -15.17
CA PRO A 5 -39.71 6.01 -14.14
C PRO A 5 -38.43 6.58 -14.80
N ARG A 6 -38.28 7.89 -14.74
CA ARG A 6 -37.00 8.53 -15.02
C ARG A 6 -36.01 8.12 -13.94
N LEU A 7 -35.08 7.22 -14.27
CA LEU A 7 -33.88 7.00 -13.48
C LEU A 7 -33.10 8.32 -13.45
N ALA A 8 -33.04 8.95 -12.29
CA ALA A 8 -32.10 10.04 -12.04
C ALA A 8 -30.69 9.46 -12.08
N ALA A 9 -29.94 9.78 -13.12
CA ALA A 9 -28.53 9.46 -13.20
C ALA A 9 -27.80 10.15 -12.05
N LEU A 10 -27.28 9.37 -11.10
CA LEU A 10 -26.37 9.85 -10.07
C LEU A 10 -25.06 10.24 -10.79
N GLY A 11 -24.90 11.52 -11.07
CA GLY A 11 -23.71 12.06 -11.71
C GLY A 11 -22.48 11.84 -10.81
N LEU A 12 -21.54 11.07 -11.30
CA LEU A 12 -20.20 10.96 -10.77
C LEU A 12 -19.49 12.28 -11.08
N PHE A 13 -19.42 13.21 -10.12
CA PHE A 13 -18.59 14.40 -10.27
C PHE A 13 -17.12 13.98 -10.14
N VAL A 14 -16.45 13.75 -11.27
CA VAL A 14 -15.00 13.66 -11.37
C VAL A 14 -14.49 15.10 -11.45
N LEU A 15 -13.88 15.60 -10.39
CA LEU A 15 -13.05 16.80 -10.44
C LEU A 15 -11.81 16.49 -11.30
N ALA A 16 -11.78 17.01 -12.52
CA ALA A 16 -10.59 17.02 -13.35
C ALA A 16 -9.56 17.99 -12.76
N ALA A 17 -8.51 17.46 -12.15
CA ALA A 17 -7.32 18.22 -11.80
C ALA A 17 -6.47 18.39 -13.06
N GLY A 18 -6.32 19.63 -13.56
CA GLY A 18 -5.39 19.99 -14.62
C GLY A 18 -3.92 19.83 -14.17
N PRO A 19 -2.98 19.69 -15.11
CA PRO A 19 -1.58 19.45 -14.79
C PRO A 19 -0.94 20.71 -14.18
N VAL A 20 -0.38 20.57 -13.00
CA VAL A 20 0.50 21.57 -12.39
C VAL A 20 1.87 21.43 -13.04
N HIS A 21 2.28 22.42 -13.79
CA HIS A 21 3.65 22.59 -14.31
C HIS A 21 4.58 22.88 -13.14
N ALA A 22 5.51 21.98 -12.86
CA ALA A 22 6.64 22.23 -11.98
C ALA A 22 7.65 23.11 -12.73
N ALA A 23 7.92 24.29 -12.20
CA ALA A 23 8.98 25.20 -12.69
C ALA A 23 10.35 24.58 -12.33
N GLN A 24 11.20 24.42 -13.35
CA GLN A 24 12.62 24.10 -13.21
C GLN A 24 13.38 25.36 -12.77
N GLU A 25 14.10 25.27 -11.67
CA GLU A 25 15.11 26.26 -11.30
C GLU A 25 16.35 26.15 -12.19
N PRO A 26 17.01 27.28 -12.52
CA PRO A 26 18.18 27.29 -13.41
C PRO A 26 19.45 26.88 -12.65
N ILE A 27 20.23 26.02 -13.29
CA ILE A 27 21.57 25.58 -12.88
C ILE A 27 22.56 26.75 -12.96
N ASN A 28 23.25 27.05 -11.87
CA ASN A 28 24.30 28.06 -11.80
C ASN A 28 25.67 27.43 -12.17
N PRO A 29 26.38 27.91 -13.22
CA PRO A 29 27.70 27.39 -13.60
C PRO A 29 28.81 28.23 -13.02
N THR A 30 29.33 27.89 -11.87
CA THR A 30 30.65 28.38 -11.41
C THR A 30 31.32 27.40 -10.49
N GLN A 31 32.16 26.52 -11.04
CA GLN A 31 33.28 25.93 -10.30
C GLN A 31 34.53 26.01 -11.19
N PRO A 32 35.69 26.45 -10.63
CA PRO A 32 36.90 26.64 -11.37
C PRO A 32 37.65 25.34 -11.62
N ASN A 33 38.21 25.25 -12.82
CA ASN A 33 39.08 24.22 -13.33
C ASN A 33 40.42 24.21 -12.58
N PRO A 34 40.91 23.08 -12.01
CA PRO A 34 42.26 23.00 -11.48
C PRO A 34 43.24 22.81 -12.61
N ALA A 35 44.25 23.69 -12.57
CA ALA A 35 45.34 23.84 -13.49
C ALA A 35 46.21 22.58 -13.68
N LEU A 36 46.67 22.44 -14.93
CA LEU A 36 47.75 21.61 -15.41
C LEU A 36 49.01 21.76 -14.52
N VAL A 37 49.52 20.63 -14.03
CA VAL A 37 50.86 20.56 -13.45
C VAL A 37 51.78 19.87 -14.47
N ASP A 38 52.81 20.59 -14.88
CA ASP A 38 53.87 20.13 -15.80
C ASP A 38 54.65 18.94 -15.25
N PRO A 39 55.04 17.94 -16.06
CA PRO A 39 55.89 16.84 -15.61
C PRO A 39 57.34 17.29 -15.54
N VAL A 40 57.90 17.25 -14.32
CA VAL A 40 59.34 17.43 -14.06
C VAL A 40 60.08 16.25 -14.63
N LEU A 41 61.03 16.52 -15.57
CA LEU A 41 62.01 15.59 -16.10
C LEU A 41 62.94 15.07 -14.97
N MET A 42 62.76 13.80 -14.58
CA MET A 42 63.79 13.07 -13.83
C MET A 42 64.73 12.38 -14.81
N GLY A 43 66.00 12.72 -14.71
CA GLY A 43 67.11 12.08 -15.44
C GLY A 43 67.32 10.62 -15.01
N PRO A 44 68.07 9.85 -15.80
CA PRO A 44 68.21 8.40 -15.56
C PRO A 44 69.01 8.12 -14.30
N ILE A 45 68.41 7.31 -13.37
CA ILE A 45 69.10 6.76 -12.21
C ILE A 45 70.04 5.68 -12.69
N PRO A 46 71.34 5.65 -12.22
CA PRO A 46 72.27 4.61 -12.60
C PRO A 46 71.80 3.26 -12.08
N THR A 47 71.56 2.32 -12.98
CA THR A 47 71.26 0.93 -12.68
C THR A 47 72.49 0.29 -12.01
N MET A 48 72.51 0.11 -10.68
CA MET A 48 73.43 -0.80 -10.02
C MET A 48 73.08 -2.23 -10.49
N LEU A 49 74.01 -2.87 -11.18
CA LEU A 49 73.99 -4.31 -11.44
C LEU A 49 74.05 -5.05 -10.11
N VAL A 50 72.94 -5.51 -9.62
CA VAL A 50 72.83 -6.52 -8.58
C VAL A 50 73.25 -7.84 -9.24
N PRO A 51 74.23 -8.61 -8.67
CA PRO A 51 74.56 -9.94 -9.20
C PRO A 51 73.26 -10.79 -9.24
N ALA A 52 73.00 -11.39 -10.36
CA ALA A 52 71.85 -12.29 -10.47
C ALA A 52 72.07 -13.50 -9.54
N ASP A 53 71.08 -13.80 -8.69
CA ASP A 53 71.14 -15.01 -7.86
C ASP A 53 71.25 -16.25 -8.78
N PRO A 54 72.02 -17.28 -8.35
CA PRO A 54 72.18 -18.49 -9.13
C PRO A 54 70.77 -19.14 -9.36
N PRO A 55 70.53 -19.74 -10.55
CA PRO A 55 69.28 -20.32 -10.85
C PRO A 55 68.86 -21.44 -9.91
N LEU A 56 67.57 -21.50 -9.53
CA LEU A 56 67.00 -22.53 -8.70
C LEU A 56 67.11 -23.89 -9.42
N PRO A 57 67.55 -24.98 -8.77
CA PRO A 57 67.59 -26.29 -9.39
C PRO A 57 66.21 -26.74 -9.89
N ASP A 58 66.18 -27.31 -11.10
CA ASP A 58 64.91 -27.75 -11.72
C ASP A 58 64.13 -28.74 -10.87
N ALA A 59 64.79 -29.62 -10.13
CA ALA A 59 64.14 -30.55 -9.21
C ALA A 59 63.42 -29.84 -8.06
N VAL A 60 63.98 -28.74 -7.55
CA VAL A 60 63.35 -27.95 -6.46
C VAL A 60 62.18 -27.18 -7.01
N ARG A 61 62.32 -26.65 -8.21
CA ARG A 61 61.19 -25.98 -8.90
C ARG A 61 60.02 -26.94 -9.10
N ALA A 62 60.27 -28.15 -9.63
CA ALA A 62 59.25 -29.17 -9.83
C ALA A 62 58.58 -29.62 -8.51
N MET A 63 59.32 -29.67 -7.39
CA MET A 63 58.70 -29.97 -6.09
C MET A 63 57.78 -28.87 -5.59
N ILE A 64 58.14 -27.61 -5.81
CA ILE A 64 57.27 -26.46 -5.46
C ILE A 64 56.02 -26.48 -6.32
N ASP A 65 56.16 -26.65 -7.65
CA ASP A 65 55.01 -26.72 -8.56
C ASP A 65 54.05 -27.86 -8.16
N ALA A 66 54.58 -29.05 -7.79
CA ALA A 66 53.79 -30.18 -7.32
C ALA A 66 53.10 -29.89 -5.97
N ALA A 67 53.77 -29.21 -5.04
CA ALA A 67 53.16 -28.86 -3.76
C ALA A 67 52.01 -27.87 -3.92
N PHE A 68 52.17 -26.86 -4.76
CA PHE A 68 51.04 -25.94 -5.07
C PHE A 68 49.91 -26.61 -5.86
N ALA A 69 50.21 -27.57 -6.72
CA ALA A 69 49.21 -28.35 -7.45
C ALA A 69 48.43 -29.32 -6.56
N SER A 70 48.97 -29.79 -5.42
CA SER A 70 48.26 -30.65 -4.46
C SER A 70 47.11 -29.93 -3.77
N GLY A 71 47.18 -28.61 -3.61
CA GLY A 71 46.20 -27.81 -2.90
C GLY A 71 46.19 -27.98 -1.37
N GLU A 72 47.21 -28.71 -0.79
CA GLU A 72 47.32 -28.89 0.65
C GLU A 72 48.29 -27.89 1.23
N ASP A 73 47.82 -26.96 2.08
CA ASP A 73 48.64 -25.91 2.69
C ASP A 73 49.85 -26.48 3.50
N ALA A 74 49.66 -27.62 4.14
CA ALA A 74 50.69 -28.27 4.92
C ALA A 74 51.89 -28.74 4.05
N ASP A 75 51.61 -29.28 2.84
CA ASP A 75 52.62 -29.71 1.88
C ASP A 75 53.35 -28.49 1.30
N VAL A 76 52.65 -27.43 0.98
CA VAL A 76 53.23 -26.17 0.49
C VAL A 76 54.16 -25.58 1.54
N GLU A 77 53.73 -25.49 2.82
CA GLU A 77 54.60 -24.95 3.91
C GLU A 77 55.86 -25.80 4.12
N ALA A 78 55.69 -27.13 4.10
CA ALA A 78 56.84 -28.03 4.29
C ALA A 78 57.86 -27.87 3.15
N VAL A 79 57.40 -27.96 1.88
CA VAL A 79 58.28 -27.86 0.70
C VAL A 79 58.96 -26.50 0.63
N VAL A 80 58.23 -25.40 0.84
CA VAL A 80 58.77 -24.03 0.84
C VAL A 80 59.84 -23.87 1.94
N LYS A 81 59.57 -24.35 3.16
CA LYS A 81 60.49 -24.30 4.28
C LYS A 81 61.84 -24.99 3.96
N TYR A 82 61.78 -26.22 3.46
CA TYR A 82 62.99 -26.97 3.15
C TYR A 82 63.72 -26.49 1.90
N ALA A 83 62.96 -26.00 0.89
CA ALA A 83 63.56 -25.37 -0.29
C ALA A 83 64.38 -24.12 0.08
N ARG A 84 63.87 -23.29 0.97
CA ARG A 84 64.64 -22.12 1.50
C ARG A 84 65.87 -22.52 2.26
N MET A 85 65.83 -23.56 3.08
CA MET A 85 66.98 -24.05 3.86
C MET A 85 68.04 -24.66 2.96
N ALA A 86 67.62 -25.36 1.90
CA ALA A 86 68.60 -26.06 1.03
C ALA A 86 69.21 -25.17 -0.07
N ASN A 87 68.57 -24.02 -0.41
CA ASN A 87 68.99 -23.14 -1.50
C ASN A 87 69.11 -21.67 -1.07
N PRO A 88 70.00 -21.38 -0.10
CA PRO A 88 70.14 -20.02 0.43
C PRO A 88 70.69 -18.99 -0.57
N ALA A 89 71.37 -19.44 -1.65
CA ALA A 89 71.85 -18.58 -2.73
C ALA A 89 70.82 -18.22 -3.82
N SER A 90 69.68 -18.89 -3.85
CA SER A 90 68.61 -18.70 -4.88
C SER A 90 67.28 -18.24 -4.27
N LEU A 91 67.35 -17.55 -3.14
CA LEU A 91 66.17 -17.12 -2.39
C LEU A 91 65.29 -16.15 -3.20
N GLY A 92 65.90 -15.28 -4.01
CA GLY A 92 65.15 -14.33 -4.83
C GLY A 92 64.28 -15.03 -5.90
N GLU A 93 64.83 -16.04 -6.57
CA GLU A 93 64.05 -16.80 -7.57
C GLU A 93 63.02 -17.71 -6.90
N LEU A 94 63.34 -18.29 -5.75
CA LEU A 94 62.40 -19.08 -4.96
C LEU A 94 61.19 -18.25 -4.50
N ASP A 95 61.44 -17.04 -3.97
CA ASP A 95 60.38 -16.16 -3.54
C ASP A 95 59.52 -15.64 -4.70
N ALA A 96 60.16 -15.42 -5.87
CA ALA A 96 59.42 -15.08 -7.10
C ALA A 96 58.52 -16.23 -7.57
N LEU A 97 58.99 -17.50 -7.51
CA LEU A 97 58.19 -18.67 -7.86
C LEU A 97 57.02 -18.88 -6.89
N ILE A 98 57.25 -18.73 -5.59
CA ILE A 98 56.22 -18.81 -4.57
C ILE A 98 55.18 -17.68 -4.76
N ALA A 99 55.62 -16.46 -5.04
CA ALA A 99 54.74 -15.34 -5.33
C ALA A 99 53.92 -15.58 -6.58
N TYR A 100 54.50 -16.17 -7.65
CA TYR A 100 53.81 -16.57 -8.86
C TYR A 100 52.69 -17.58 -8.55
N HIS A 101 52.92 -18.65 -7.81
CA HIS A 101 51.92 -19.63 -7.44
C HIS A 101 50.87 -19.10 -6.48
N ARG A 102 51.22 -18.19 -5.56
CA ARG A 102 50.28 -17.51 -4.68
C ARG A 102 49.42 -16.47 -5.41
N SER A 103 49.99 -15.82 -6.43
CA SER A 103 49.24 -14.91 -7.29
C SER A 103 48.44 -15.64 -8.38
N ALA A 104 48.84 -16.85 -8.77
CA ALA A 104 48.10 -17.79 -9.59
C ALA A 104 47.02 -18.56 -8.79
N SER A 105 46.47 -18.00 -7.72
CA SER A 105 45.15 -18.39 -7.21
C SER A 105 44.20 -18.49 -8.37
N PRO A 106 43.30 -19.50 -8.47
CA PRO A 106 42.46 -19.67 -9.64
C PRO A 106 41.89 -18.32 -10.01
N LEU A 107 42.15 -17.88 -11.26
CA LEU A 107 41.67 -16.58 -11.78
C LEU A 107 40.25 -16.40 -11.25
N ALA A 108 40.08 -15.43 -10.37
CA ALA A 108 38.74 -15.01 -10.00
C ALA A 108 37.99 -14.89 -11.30
N ALA A 109 36.87 -15.59 -11.42
CA ALA A 109 36.04 -15.53 -12.62
C ALA A 109 35.93 -14.07 -13.06
N PRO A 110 36.12 -13.73 -14.34
CA PRO A 110 36.13 -12.33 -14.77
C PRO A 110 34.92 -11.65 -14.15
N PRO A 111 35.07 -10.43 -13.62
CA PRO A 111 33.99 -9.74 -12.96
C PRO A 111 32.74 -9.75 -13.90
N ASP A 112 31.63 -10.31 -13.41
CA ASP A 112 30.36 -10.28 -14.14
C ASP A 112 29.59 -9.03 -13.69
N PRO A 113 29.85 -7.85 -14.28
CA PRO A 113 29.23 -6.62 -13.86
C PRO A 113 27.72 -6.62 -14.12
N VAL A 114 27.25 -7.43 -15.07
CA VAL A 114 25.82 -7.58 -15.39
C VAL A 114 25.15 -8.41 -14.30
N GLY A 115 25.77 -9.52 -13.91
CA GLY A 115 25.29 -10.33 -12.79
C GLY A 115 25.29 -9.59 -11.47
N GLU A 116 26.31 -8.74 -11.20
CA GLU A 116 26.37 -7.89 -10.02
C GLU A 116 25.26 -6.83 -10.02
N MET A 117 24.99 -6.17 -11.16
CA MET A 117 23.88 -5.23 -11.30
C MET A 117 22.54 -5.92 -11.05
N LEU A 118 22.32 -7.10 -11.61
CA LEU A 118 21.11 -7.89 -11.38
C LEU A 118 20.98 -8.31 -9.91
N ALA A 119 22.08 -8.74 -9.29
CA ALA A 119 22.10 -9.08 -7.86
C ALA A 119 21.76 -7.89 -6.98
N ALA A 120 22.29 -6.70 -7.29
CA ALA A 120 21.96 -5.46 -6.60
C ALA A 120 20.48 -5.08 -6.79
N ALA A 121 19.94 -5.23 -8.00
CA ALA A 121 18.51 -5.00 -8.26
C ALA A 121 17.62 -6.00 -7.47
N ILE A 122 17.99 -7.28 -7.42
CA ILE A 122 17.32 -8.31 -6.61
C ILE A 122 17.37 -7.96 -5.12
N ALA A 123 18.54 -7.52 -4.62
CA ALA A 123 18.70 -7.11 -3.22
C ALA A 123 17.87 -5.88 -2.86
N SER A 124 17.55 -5.00 -3.81
CA SER A 124 16.64 -3.85 -3.61
C SER A 124 15.22 -4.28 -3.23
N GLY A 125 14.81 -5.48 -3.61
CA GLY A 125 13.47 -6.04 -3.38
C GLY A 125 12.35 -5.38 -4.19
N LYS A 126 12.69 -4.53 -5.18
CA LYS A 126 11.74 -3.85 -6.04
C LYS A 126 11.56 -4.60 -7.35
N ASP A 127 10.38 -5.18 -7.56
CA ASP A 127 10.09 -6.00 -8.75
C ASP A 127 10.33 -5.23 -10.07
N GLY A 128 9.98 -3.92 -10.11
CA GLY A 128 10.20 -3.07 -11.29
C GLY A 128 11.67 -2.83 -11.62
N ASP A 129 12.54 -2.67 -10.60
CA ASP A 129 13.98 -2.49 -10.81
C ASP A 129 14.61 -3.79 -11.37
N VAL A 130 14.19 -4.94 -10.83
CA VAL A 130 14.66 -6.26 -11.31
C VAL A 130 14.23 -6.50 -12.76
N GLU A 131 13.00 -6.19 -13.12
CA GLU A 131 12.51 -6.35 -14.49
C GLU A 131 13.22 -5.42 -15.49
N ALA A 132 13.44 -4.16 -15.10
CA ALA A 132 14.15 -3.19 -15.95
C ALA A 132 15.61 -3.61 -16.19
N VAL A 133 16.34 -3.96 -15.12
CA VAL A 133 17.74 -4.41 -15.21
C VAL A 133 17.82 -5.71 -16.00
N ALA A 134 16.97 -6.69 -15.74
CA ALA A 134 16.98 -7.98 -16.43
C ALA A 134 16.66 -7.83 -17.92
N LYS A 135 15.73 -6.95 -18.29
CA LYS A 135 15.41 -6.67 -19.70
C LYS A 135 16.63 -6.13 -20.43
N LEU A 136 17.24 -5.06 -19.92
CA LEU A 136 18.41 -4.43 -20.53
C LEU A 136 19.62 -5.39 -20.55
N ALA A 137 19.82 -6.14 -19.48
CA ALA A 137 20.91 -7.12 -19.39
C ALA A 137 20.78 -8.22 -20.47
N LYS A 138 19.58 -8.73 -20.73
CA LYS A 138 19.34 -9.71 -21.81
C LYS A 138 19.49 -9.11 -23.22
N GLU A 139 19.09 -7.86 -23.40
CA GLU A 139 19.23 -7.16 -24.69
C GLU A 139 20.70 -6.90 -25.04
N THR A 140 21.53 -6.56 -24.03
CA THR A 140 22.94 -6.21 -24.21
C THR A 140 23.88 -7.42 -24.14
N ASN A 141 23.46 -8.52 -23.50
CA ASN A 141 24.27 -9.74 -23.30
C ASN A 141 23.45 -10.99 -23.67
N PRO A 142 23.21 -11.26 -24.95
CA PRO A 142 22.39 -12.37 -25.41
C PRO A 142 22.97 -13.73 -25.02
N ASP A 143 24.28 -13.85 -24.88
CA ASP A 143 24.97 -15.09 -24.48
C ASP A 143 24.65 -15.49 -23.02
N GLN A 144 24.36 -14.51 -22.15
CA GLN A 144 24.00 -14.72 -20.75
C GLN A 144 22.48 -14.69 -20.52
N ALA A 145 21.67 -14.50 -21.57
CA ALA A 145 20.23 -14.31 -21.44
C ALA A 145 19.53 -15.46 -20.68
N ALA A 146 19.96 -16.69 -20.87
CA ALA A 146 19.40 -17.87 -20.18
C ALA A 146 19.70 -17.84 -18.66
N GLU A 147 20.91 -17.46 -18.28
CA GLU A 147 21.30 -17.36 -16.87
C GLU A 147 20.58 -16.18 -16.17
N ILE A 148 20.49 -15.03 -16.82
CA ILE A 148 19.74 -13.86 -16.34
C ILE A 148 18.25 -14.26 -16.11
N GLU A 149 17.64 -14.95 -17.08
CA GLU A 149 16.26 -15.42 -16.95
C GLU A 149 16.09 -16.39 -15.77
N ALA A 150 17.01 -17.34 -15.62
CA ALA A 150 17.00 -18.29 -14.49
C ALA A 150 17.04 -17.57 -13.14
N ARG A 151 17.90 -16.54 -12.97
CA ARG A 151 18.00 -15.73 -11.77
C ARG A 151 16.69 -14.93 -11.50
N VAL A 152 16.07 -14.37 -12.55
CA VAL A 152 14.80 -13.65 -12.44
C VAL A 152 13.66 -14.60 -12.05
N VAL A 153 13.60 -15.80 -12.66
CA VAL A 153 12.61 -16.84 -12.33
C VAL A 153 12.78 -17.28 -10.87
N ALA A 154 14.01 -17.52 -10.42
CA ALA A 154 14.28 -17.86 -9.02
C ALA A 154 13.85 -16.72 -8.06
N TYR A 155 14.15 -15.48 -8.39
CA TYR A 155 13.69 -14.31 -7.62
C TYR A 155 12.17 -14.24 -7.53
N ARG A 156 11.47 -14.39 -8.66
CA ARG A 156 9.99 -14.38 -8.69
C ARG A 156 9.40 -15.52 -7.86
N ALA A 157 9.98 -16.73 -7.97
CA ALA A 157 9.56 -17.87 -7.17
C ALA A 157 9.73 -17.64 -5.67
N GLU A 158 10.88 -17.09 -5.26
CA GLU A 158 11.14 -16.75 -3.86
C GLU A 158 10.20 -15.65 -3.35
N ARG A 159 9.96 -14.61 -4.14
CA ARG A 159 9.00 -13.55 -3.80
C ARG A 159 7.58 -14.11 -3.65
N GLN A 160 7.19 -15.05 -4.53
CA GLN A 160 5.90 -15.69 -4.43
C GLN A 160 5.81 -16.56 -3.17
N ARG A 161 6.85 -17.34 -2.86
CA ARG A 161 6.91 -18.16 -1.64
C ARG A 161 6.76 -17.29 -0.38
N ILE A 162 7.49 -16.17 -0.30
CA ILE A 162 7.40 -15.22 0.82
C ILE A 162 5.97 -14.64 0.93
N ARG A 163 5.35 -14.29 -0.20
CA ARG A 163 3.95 -13.80 -0.22
C ARG A 163 2.97 -14.86 0.27
N ASP A 164 3.13 -16.11 -0.18
CA ASP A 164 2.27 -17.23 0.19
C ASP A 164 2.43 -17.59 1.67
N GLU A 165 3.65 -17.61 2.19
CA GLU A 165 3.94 -17.81 3.61
C GLU A 165 3.34 -16.69 4.48
N ALA A 166 3.52 -15.42 4.06
CA ALA A 166 2.93 -14.28 4.74
C ALA A 166 1.39 -14.32 4.72
N ALA A 167 0.80 -14.71 3.58
CA ALA A 167 -0.65 -14.88 3.44
C ALA A 167 -1.17 -16.04 4.32
N ALA A 168 -0.46 -17.16 4.37
CA ALA A 168 -0.80 -18.29 5.24
C ALA A 168 -0.71 -17.92 6.72
N ALA A 169 0.35 -17.22 7.13
CA ALA A 169 0.52 -16.73 8.50
C ALA A 169 -0.59 -15.72 8.88
N ALA A 170 -0.94 -14.80 7.97
CA ALA A 170 -2.03 -13.86 8.18
C ALA A 170 -3.39 -14.57 8.31
N ARG A 171 -3.65 -15.58 7.46
CA ARG A 171 -4.87 -16.42 7.56
C ARG A 171 -4.94 -17.18 8.88
N ALA A 172 -3.83 -17.79 9.31
CA ALA A 172 -3.75 -18.50 10.59
C ALA A 172 -4.02 -17.56 11.78
N LYS A 173 -3.44 -16.35 11.74
CA LYS A 173 -3.70 -15.32 12.76
C LYS A 173 -5.16 -14.88 12.80
N LEU A 174 -5.80 -14.70 11.65
CA LEU A 174 -7.22 -14.36 11.57
C LEU A 174 -8.12 -15.52 12.04
N ALA A 175 -7.77 -16.78 11.72
CA ALA A 175 -8.50 -17.96 12.17
C ALA A 175 -8.46 -18.14 13.69
N ALA A 176 -7.31 -17.85 14.33
CA ALA A 176 -7.14 -17.91 15.78
C ALA A 176 -7.75 -16.72 16.54
N ALA A 177 -8.09 -15.64 15.83
CA ALA A 177 -8.55 -14.40 16.47
C ALA A 177 -9.98 -14.52 17.00
N LYS A 178 -10.17 -14.22 18.29
CA LYS A 178 -11.48 -14.16 18.95
C LYS A 178 -12.30 -12.97 18.39
N ILE A 179 -13.63 -13.02 18.55
CA ILE A 179 -14.56 -12.02 17.99
C ILE A 179 -14.29 -10.58 18.46
N TRP A 180 -13.74 -10.40 19.64
CA TRP A 180 -13.38 -9.08 20.20
C TRP A 180 -11.98 -8.57 19.81
N GLN A 181 -11.23 -9.35 19.02
CA GLN A 181 -9.90 -8.98 18.53
C GLN A 181 -9.96 -8.44 17.09
N ASN A 182 -8.93 -7.70 16.69
CA ASN A 182 -8.75 -7.13 15.35
C ASN A 182 -9.81 -6.09 14.95
N TRP A 183 -10.42 -5.42 15.92
CA TRP A 183 -11.24 -4.25 15.67
C TRP A 183 -10.34 -3.04 15.39
N LYS A 184 -10.74 -2.27 14.40
CA LYS A 184 -10.19 -0.93 14.12
C LYS A 184 -11.31 0.06 14.32
N GLY A 185 -11.01 1.16 14.97
CA GLY A 185 -11.99 2.16 15.31
C GLY A 185 -11.62 3.54 14.81
N GLU A 186 -12.64 4.33 14.50
CA GLU A 186 -12.53 5.75 14.24
C GLU A 186 -13.57 6.49 15.09
N GLY A 187 -13.11 7.42 15.92
CA GLY A 187 -13.95 8.40 16.59
C GLY A 187 -13.90 9.73 15.85
N GLN A 188 -15.03 10.40 15.69
CA GLN A 188 -15.09 11.72 15.06
C GLN A 188 -15.91 12.70 15.90
N ILE A 189 -15.44 13.95 15.95
CA ILE A 189 -16.16 15.06 16.56
C ILE A 189 -16.14 16.23 15.57
N GLY A 190 -17.30 16.82 15.35
CA GLY A 190 -17.47 17.99 14.49
C GLY A 190 -18.29 19.06 15.16
N ALA A 191 -18.01 20.30 14.81
CA ALA A 191 -18.84 21.45 15.20
C ALA A 191 -19.11 22.31 13.97
N SER A 192 -20.29 22.92 13.93
CA SER A 192 -20.66 23.92 12.92
C SER A 192 -21.12 25.19 13.60
N LEU A 193 -20.73 26.33 13.05
CA LEU A 193 -21.15 27.66 13.53
C LEU A 193 -21.43 28.55 12.32
N ALA A 194 -22.62 29.11 12.23
CA ALA A 194 -22.95 30.14 11.27
C ALA A 194 -23.48 31.38 11.99
N THR A 195 -23.06 32.54 11.53
CA THR A 195 -23.48 33.83 12.07
C THR A 195 -23.91 34.76 10.94
N GLY A 196 -24.74 35.72 11.22
CA GLY A 196 -25.30 36.66 10.22
C GLY A 196 -26.81 36.63 10.24
N ASN A 197 -27.44 36.68 9.06
CA ASN A 197 -28.92 36.63 8.92
C ASN A 197 -29.50 35.31 9.45
N THR A 198 -28.75 34.23 9.39
CA THR A 198 -29.08 32.95 10.00
C THR A 198 -28.00 32.59 11.03
N ARG A 199 -28.44 32.31 12.27
CA ARG A 199 -27.54 31.86 13.34
C ARG A 199 -27.73 30.36 13.54
N SER A 200 -26.71 29.59 13.24
CA SER A 200 -26.73 28.14 13.39
C SER A 200 -25.55 27.68 14.24
N LYS A 201 -25.81 26.74 15.15
CA LYS A 201 -24.80 26.06 15.97
C LYS A 201 -25.12 24.57 15.90
N GLY A 202 -24.13 23.78 15.55
CA GLY A 202 -24.26 22.33 15.47
C GLY A 202 -23.09 21.60 16.10
N LEU A 203 -23.37 20.43 16.63
CA LEU A 203 -22.40 19.44 17.10
C LEU A 203 -22.69 18.10 16.43
N SER A 204 -21.66 17.39 16.08
CA SER A 204 -21.75 16.02 15.59
C SER A 204 -20.73 15.15 16.30
N ALA A 205 -21.11 13.93 16.62
CA ALA A 205 -20.21 12.90 17.15
C ALA A 205 -20.46 11.60 16.42
N GLY A 206 -19.40 10.85 16.13
CA GLY A 206 -19.53 9.58 15.43
C GLY A 206 -18.49 8.58 15.89
N LEU A 207 -18.85 7.30 15.78
CA LEU A 207 -18.01 6.16 16.03
C LEU A 207 -18.18 5.19 14.86
N ALA A 208 -17.08 4.72 14.30
CA ALA A 208 -17.08 3.65 13.32
C ALA A 208 -16.10 2.57 13.76
N LEU A 209 -16.57 1.33 13.83
CA LEU A 209 -15.78 0.17 14.17
C LEU A 209 -15.83 -0.81 13.00
N ALA A 210 -14.71 -1.37 12.64
CA ALA A 210 -14.61 -2.40 11.62
C ALA A 210 -13.71 -3.54 12.09
N ARG A 211 -14.16 -4.77 11.87
CA ARG A 211 -13.37 -5.97 12.09
C ARG A 211 -13.30 -6.75 10.80
N LYS A 212 -12.08 -7.08 10.39
CA LYS A 212 -11.85 -8.02 9.29
C LYS A 212 -11.46 -9.37 9.88
N GLY A 213 -12.24 -10.39 9.57
CA GLY A 213 -11.98 -11.77 9.96
C GLY A 213 -11.66 -12.63 8.75
N LEU A 214 -11.52 -13.95 8.94
CA LEU A 214 -11.28 -14.88 7.85
C LEU A 214 -12.51 -14.97 6.93
N GLU A 215 -13.65 -15.37 7.49
CA GLU A 215 -14.92 -15.53 6.76
C GLU A 215 -15.90 -14.40 7.05
N TRP A 216 -15.84 -13.79 8.23
CA TRP A 216 -16.75 -12.78 8.69
C TRP A 216 -16.09 -11.42 8.86
N ASP A 217 -16.62 -10.41 8.19
CA ASP A 217 -16.31 -9.01 8.44
C ASP A 217 -17.48 -8.36 9.18
N TYR A 218 -17.19 -7.40 10.04
CA TYR A 218 -18.21 -6.65 10.79
C TYR A 218 -17.95 -5.16 10.64
N LYS A 219 -19.01 -4.42 10.40
CA LYS A 219 -18.98 -2.96 10.42
C LYS A 219 -20.04 -2.49 11.42
N VAL A 220 -19.67 -1.59 12.31
CA VAL A 220 -20.58 -0.95 13.26
C VAL A 220 -20.37 0.56 13.14
N ARG A 221 -21.46 1.31 13.08
CA ARG A 221 -21.43 2.77 13.00
C ARG A 221 -22.47 3.34 13.95
N ALA A 222 -22.08 4.40 14.65
CA ALA A 222 -22.98 5.23 15.43
C ALA A 222 -22.73 6.70 15.09
N GLN A 223 -23.79 7.48 14.94
CA GLN A 223 -23.72 8.89 14.61
C GLN A 223 -24.79 9.64 15.40
N ALA A 224 -24.41 10.79 15.96
CA ALA A 224 -25.28 11.75 16.63
C ALA A 224 -25.06 13.12 16.02
N ASP A 225 -26.12 13.75 15.53
CA ASP A 225 -26.11 15.10 14.98
C ASP A 225 -27.13 15.95 15.70
N TYR A 226 -26.72 17.11 16.18
CA TYR A 226 -27.58 18.10 16.81
C TYR A 226 -27.26 19.49 16.27
N GLN A 227 -28.29 20.21 15.80
CA GLN A 227 -28.15 21.59 15.34
C GLN A 227 -29.32 22.44 15.77
N ARG A 228 -29.01 23.69 16.11
CA ARG A 228 -30.01 24.76 16.35
C ARG A 228 -29.81 25.88 15.36
N THR A 229 -30.91 26.29 14.74
CA THR A 229 -30.95 27.40 13.78
C THR A 229 -31.93 28.44 14.27
N ASN A 230 -31.48 29.68 14.43
CA ASN A 230 -32.31 30.78 14.94
C ASN A 230 -33.01 30.46 16.28
N GLY A 231 -32.31 29.72 17.17
CA GLY A 231 -32.83 29.36 18.49
C GLY A 231 -33.75 28.14 18.53
N ARG A 232 -34.12 27.57 17.37
CA ARG A 232 -34.94 26.35 17.25
C ARG A 232 -34.06 25.16 16.85
N THR A 233 -34.38 23.97 17.35
CA THR A 233 -33.72 22.75 16.92
C THR A 233 -34.08 22.47 15.47
N SER A 234 -33.07 22.35 14.61
CA SER A 234 -33.20 22.10 13.17
C SER A 234 -32.67 20.73 12.73
N VAL A 235 -31.81 20.10 13.56
CA VAL A 235 -31.36 18.71 13.39
C VAL A 235 -31.29 18.09 14.79
N GLU A 236 -31.89 16.92 14.94
CA GLU A 236 -31.80 16.06 16.11
C GLU A 236 -31.88 14.61 15.63
N ARG A 237 -30.73 14.04 15.28
CA ARG A 237 -30.67 12.76 14.64
C ARG A 237 -29.66 11.84 15.33
N PHE A 238 -30.10 10.60 15.53
CA PHE A 238 -29.25 9.51 16.03
C PHE A 238 -29.38 8.34 15.07
N VAL A 239 -28.25 7.73 14.71
CA VAL A 239 -28.19 6.55 13.84
C VAL A 239 -27.24 5.55 14.46
N VAL A 240 -27.68 4.30 14.52
CA VAL A 240 -26.84 3.14 14.85
C VAL A 240 -27.03 2.09 13.78
N GLU A 241 -25.93 1.57 13.26
CA GLU A 241 -25.91 0.61 12.17
C GLU A 241 -24.93 -0.50 12.47
N ALA A 242 -25.32 -1.75 12.20
CA ALA A 242 -24.44 -2.91 12.28
C ALA A 242 -24.61 -3.74 10.99
N GLU A 243 -23.49 -4.11 10.38
CA GLU A 243 -23.45 -4.85 9.13
C GLU A 243 -22.43 -6.00 9.23
N PRO A 244 -22.84 -7.22 9.65
CA PRO A 244 -22.08 -8.43 9.45
C PRO A 244 -22.06 -8.82 7.96
N GLN A 245 -20.91 -9.29 7.48
CA GLN A 245 -20.69 -9.77 6.12
C GLN A 245 -20.02 -11.14 6.17
N TYR A 246 -20.60 -12.14 5.51
CA TYR A 246 -20.03 -13.47 5.33
C TYR A 246 -19.42 -13.59 3.93
N LYS A 247 -18.11 -13.84 3.84
CA LYS A 247 -17.37 -14.00 2.59
C LYS A 247 -17.48 -15.44 2.11
N PHE A 248 -18.19 -15.69 1.03
CA PHE A 248 -18.31 -17.01 0.41
C PHE A 248 -17.36 -17.19 -0.79
N SER A 249 -16.73 -16.10 -1.25
CA SER A 249 -15.67 -16.12 -2.25
C SER A 249 -14.75 -14.91 -2.05
N ASP A 250 -13.68 -14.79 -2.84
CA ASP A 250 -12.75 -13.65 -2.77
C ASP A 250 -13.43 -12.31 -3.04
N ARG A 251 -14.47 -12.31 -3.88
CA ARG A 251 -15.21 -11.11 -4.27
C ARG A 251 -16.66 -11.10 -3.81
N GLY A 252 -17.28 -12.26 -3.60
CA GLY A 252 -18.68 -12.41 -3.23
C GLY A 252 -18.87 -12.46 -1.72
N PHE A 253 -19.89 -11.77 -1.21
CA PHE A 253 -20.28 -11.83 0.19
C PHE A 253 -21.80 -11.77 0.37
N ALA A 254 -22.30 -12.42 1.40
CA ALA A 254 -23.64 -12.20 1.92
C ALA A 254 -23.57 -11.18 3.06
N TYR A 255 -24.58 -10.34 3.20
CA TYR A 255 -24.64 -9.37 4.29
C TYR A 255 -25.97 -9.41 5.04
N GLY A 256 -25.89 -9.08 6.33
CA GLY A 256 -27.03 -8.61 7.10
C GLY A 256 -26.81 -7.14 7.45
N LEU A 257 -27.88 -6.35 7.53
CA LEU A 257 -27.84 -4.95 7.93
C LEU A 257 -28.95 -4.70 8.93
N GLY A 258 -28.58 -4.23 10.12
CA GLY A 258 -29.50 -3.67 11.08
C GLY A 258 -29.20 -2.18 11.26
N ARG A 259 -30.17 -1.31 11.01
CA ARG A 259 -30.05 0.12 11.21
C ARG A 259 -31.24 0.64 12.01
N TRP A 260 -30.93 1.32 13.08
CA TRP A 260 -31.86 2.12 13.85
C TRP A 260 -31.56 3.60 13.69
N GLU A 261 -32.62 4.39 13.52
CA GLU A 261 -32.53 5.82 13.33
C GLU A 261 -33.64 6.51 14.08
N GLN A 262 -33.33 7.63 14.69
CA GLN A 262 -34.28 8.59 15.28
C GLN A 262 -34.04 9.95 14.64
N ASP A 263 -35.09 10.59 14.15
CA ASP A 263 -35.05 11.95 13.65
C ASP A 263 -36.41 12.62 13.87
N ARG A 264 -36.51 13.34 14.97
CA ARG A 264 -37.73 14.00 15.35
C ARG A 264 -38.10 15.19 14.45
N ILE A 265 -37.08 15.78 13.81
CA ILE A 265 -37.32 16.89 12.86
C ILE A 265 -37.94 16.34 11.56
N LEU A 266 -37.51 15.17 11.11
CA LEU A 266 -38.14 14.45 10.00
C LEU A 266 -39.44 13.72 10.38
N GLY A 267 -39.86 13.82 11.67
CA GLY A 267 -41.17 13.35 12.14
C GLY A 267 -41.23 11.88 12.52
N TYR A 268 -40.11 11.22 12.85
CA TYR A 268 -40.10 9.86 13.36
C TYR A 268 -39.28 9.72 14.65
N ASP A 269 -39.88 9.04 15.66
CA ASP A 269 -39.25 8.72 16.93
C ASP A 269 -38.33 7.51 16.81
N ALA A 270 -38.67 6.56 15.92
CA ALA A 270 -37.81 5.43 15.61
C ALA A 270 -38.06 4.94 14.17
N ARG A 271 -37.00 4.60 13.47
CA ARG A 271 -37.05 3.92 12.18
C ARG A 271 -36.05 2.75 12.21
N TRP A 272 -36.57 1.56 12.00
CA TRP A 272 -35.78 0.34 11.88
C TRP A 272 -35.69 -0.07 10.42
N ASN A 273 -34.50 -0.46 9.98
CA ASN A 273 -34.28 -1.10 8.69
C ASN A 273 -33.50 -2.39 8.95
N LEU A 274 -34.08 -3.53 8.60
CA LEU A 274 -33.43 -4.81 8.63
C LEU A 274 -33.32 -5.36 7.22
N SER A 275 -32.13 -5.55 6.72
CA SER A 275 -31.85 -6.02 5.37
C SER A 275 -30.95 -7.24 5.37
N ALA A 276 -31.13 -8.10 4.41
CA ALA A 276 -30.22 -9.19 4.10
C ALA A 276 -30.07 -9.31 2.59
N GLY A 277 -28.91 -9.71 2.11
CA GLY A 277 -28.69 -9.79 0.68
C GLY A 277 -27.29 -10.24 0.31
N LEU A 278 -26.98 -10.01 -0.96
CA LEU A 278 -25.69 -10.35 -1.53
C LEU A 278 -24.94 -9.08 -1.95
N GLY A 279 -23.62 -9.17 -1.92
CA GLY A 279 -22.74 -8.13 -2.41
C GLY A 279 -21.58 -8.71 -3.20
N TYR A 280 -21.00 -7.85 -4.02
CA TYR A 280 -19.87 -8.20 -4.86
C TYR A 280 -18.84 -7.05 -4.91
N LYS A 281 -17.58 -7.40 -4.73
CA LYS A 281 -16.45 -6.48 -4.88
C LYS A 281 -16.06 -6.42 -6.36
N MET A 282 -16.53 -5.38 -7.04
CA MET A 282 -16.21 -5.14 -8.45
C MET A 282 -14.73 -4.85 -8.65
N ILE A 283 -14.16 -4.05 -7.74
CA ILE A 283 -12.76 -3.66 -7.71
C ILE A 283 -12.27 -3.86 -6.28
N ASP A 284 -11.16 -4.58 -6.11
CA ASP A 284 -10.52 -4.81 -4.81
C ASP A 284 -9.00 -4.75 -5.00
N SER A 285 -8.46 -3.52 -5.04
CA SER A 285 -7.03 -3.25 -5.13
C SER A 285 -6.56 -2.39 -3.95
N GLU A 286 -5.27 -2.23 -3.78
CA GLU A 286 -4.69 -1.42 -2.70
C GLU A 286 -5.10 0.06 -2.78
N THR A 287 -5.25 0.58 -4.00
CA THR A 287 -5.54 2.00 -4.25
C THR A 287 -7.01 2.26 -4.55
N LEU A 288 -7.73 1.30 -5.10
CA LEU A 288 -9.11 1.48 -5.56
C LEU A 288 -9.97 0.31 -5.10
N SER A 289 -11.11 0.61 -4.49
CA SER A 289 -12.11 -0.37 -4.07
C SER A 289 -13.51 0.06 -4.50
N LEU A 290 -14.28 -0.89 -5.01
CA LEU A 290 -15.69 -0.69 -5.36
C LEU A 290 -16.47 -1.95 -5.03
N SER A 291 -17.46 -1.82 -4.15
CA SER A 291 -18.38 -2.90 -3.80
C SER A 291 -19.81 -2.46 -4.03
N LEU A 292 -20.60 -3.38 -4.56
CA LEU A 292 -22.05 -3.23 -4.70
C LEU A 292 -22.74 -4.27 -3.82
N LYS A 293 -23.91 -3.92 -3.28
CA LYS A 293 -24.74 -4.86 -2.52
C LYS A 293 -26.21 -4.60 -2.80
N GLY A 294 -27.03 -5.62 -2.62
CA GLY A 294 -28.49 -5.47 -2.79
C GLY A 294 -29.25 -6.62 -2.15
N GLY A 295 -30.49 -6.33 -1.79
CA GLY A 295 -31.37 -7.32 -1.19
C GLY A 295 -32.66 -6.74 -0.65
N PRO A 296 -33.60 -7.58 -0.20
CA PRO A 296 -34.79 -7.12 0.49
C PRO A 296 -34.45 -6.44 1.83
N THR A 297 -35.26 -5.47 2.20
CA THR A 297 -35.19 -4.79 3.49
C THR A 297 -36.59 -4.62 4.07
N TRP A 298 -36.73 -4.96 5.34
CA TRP A 298 -37.92 -4.63 6.12
C TRP A 298 -37.68 -3.30 6.81
N ARG A 299 -38.65 -2.36 6.67
CA ARG A 299 -38.62 -1.06 7.34
C ARG A 299 -39.85 -0.93 8.23
N GLN A 300 -39.60 -0.54 9.48
CA GLN A 300 -40.60 -0.12 10.43
C GLN A 300 -40.34 1.34 10.81
N THR A 301 -41.36 2.20 10.68
CA THR A 301 -41.24 3.62 11.07
C THR A 301 -42.34 3.94 12.09
N ASP A 302 -41.92 4.44 13.23
CA ASP A 302 -42.77 4.93 14.31
C ASP A 302 -42.72 6.46 14.26
N PHE A 303 -43.81 7.07 13.79
CA PHE A 303 -43.87 8.51 13.62
C PHE A 303 -44.20 9.23 14.93
N THR A 304 -43.70 10.45 15.09
CA THR A 304 -44.03 11.34 16.22
C THR A 304 -45.52 11.62 16.33
N SER A 305 -46.31 11.45 15.26
CA SER A 305 -47.76 11.52 15.26
C SER A 305 -48.47 10.32 15.89
N GLY A 306 -47.74 9.29 16.33
CA GLY A 306 -48.25 8.03 16.84
C GLY A 306 -48.65 7.02 15.75
N ARG A 307 -48.46 7.34 14.47
CA ARG A 307 -48.67 6.43 13.35
C ARG A 307 -47.46 5.49 13.22
N ASN A 308 -47.72 4.21 12.96
CA ASN A 308 -46.72 3.22 12.68
C ASN A 308 -46.90 2.67 11.26
N GLU A 309 -45.78 2.52 10.55
CA GLU A 309 -45.77 1.96 9.20
C GLU A 309 -44.70 0.85 9.10
N SER A 310 -45.11 -0.26 8.49
CA SER A 310 -44.23 -1.39 8.21
C SER A 310 -44.35 -1.73 6.73
N GLU A 311 -43.19 -1.91 6.08
CA GLU A 311 -43.12 -2.21 4.64
C GLU A 311 -41.88 -3.07 4.30
N ILE A 312 -42.01 -3.82 3.22
CA ILE A 312 -40.88 -4.54 2.62
C ILE A 312 -40.43 -3.75 1.38
N ASN A 313 -39.17 -3.46 1.30
CA ASN A 313 -38.54 -2.64 0.28
C ASN A 313 -37.37 -3.39 -0.35
N ALA A 314 -36.75 -2.82 -1.38
CA ALA A 314 -35.51 -3.28 -1.96
C ALA A 314 -34.39 -2.29 -1.62
N LEU A 315 -33.26 -2.80 -1.13
CA LEU A 315 -32.04 -2.03 -0.89
C LEU A 315 -31.02 -2.27 -1.99
N ALA A 316 -30.42 -1.18 -2.49
CA ALA A 316 -29.20 -1.21 -3.28
C ALA A 316 -28.18 -0.30 -2.63
N GLY A 317 -26.93 -0.73 -2.55
CA GLY A 317 -25.86 0.00 -1.91
C GLY A 317 -24.55 -0.06 -2.69
N LEU A 318 -23.73 0.98 -2.52
CA LEU A 318 -22.42 1.15 -3.13
C LEU A 318 -21.44 1.65 -2.08
N ASP A 319 -20.28 0.99 -1.98
CA ASP A 319 -19.12 1.44 -1.22
C ASP A 319 -17.93 1.62 -2.18
N PHE A 320 -17.41 2.85 -2.29
CA PHE A 320 -16.26 3.19 -3.12
C PHE A 320 -15.17 3.82 -2.26
N GLY A 321 -13.92 3.48 -2.54
CA GLY A 321 -12.75 4.06 -1.89
C GLY A 321 -11.60 4.22 -2.87
N TRP A 322 -10.98 5.41 -2.87
CA TRP A 322 -9.84 5.70 -3.73
C TRP A 322 -8.74 6.38 -2.92
N GLN A 323 -7.56 5.73 -2.88
CA GLN A 323 -6.34 6.27 -2.29
C GLN A 323 -5.67 7.18 -3.31
N LEU A 324 -5.92 8.48 -3.23
CA LEU A 324 -5.37 9.49 -4.15
C LEU A 324 -3.87 9.71 -3.94
N SER A 325 -3.43 9.62 -2.68
CA SER A 325 -2.03 9.70 -2.29
C SER A 325 -1.82 8.92 -0.98
N PRO A 326 -0.59 8.69 -0.50
CA PRO A 326 -0.37 8.01 0.78
C PRO A 326 -1.09 8.64 1.99
N THR A 327 -1.45 9.91 1.88
CA THR A 327 -2.11 10.67 2.95
C THR A 327 -3.54 11.08 2.65
N ILE A 328 -4.00 11.00 1.39
CA ILE A 328 -5.33 11.47 0.98
C ILE A 328 -6.16 10.32 0.45
N ARG A 329 -7.35 10.12 1.01
CA ARG A 329 -8.33 9.10 0.59
C ARG A 329 -9.70 9.71 0.35
N LEU A 330 -10.25 9.46 -0.83
CA LEU A 330 -11.64 9.73 -1.17
C LEU A 330 -12.50 8.49 -0.87
N THR A 331 -13.66 8.68 -0.26
CA THR A 331 -14.63 7.63 -0.02
C THR A 331 -16.02 8.09 -0.44
N GLN A 332 -16.81 7.18 -1.00
CA GLN A 332 -18.22 7.39 -1.35
C GLN A 332 -19.01 6.19 -0.85
N VAL A 333 -20.00 6.44 -0.02
CA VAL A 333 -20.98 5.44 0.41
C VAL A 333 -22.35 5.92 -0.05
N ALA A 334 -23.06 5.13 -0.81
CA ALA A 334 -24.39 5.45 -1.26
C ALA A 334 -25.33 4.26 -1.06
N SER A 335 -26.58 4.53 -0.74
CA SER A 335 -27.62 3.52 -0.66
C SER A 335 -28.97 4.09 -1.10
N THR A 336 -29.76 3.22 -1.69
CA THR A 336 -31.16 3.53 -2.04
C THR A 336 -32.04 2.42 -1.51
N ILE A 337 -33.12 2.80 -0.84
CA ILE A 337 -34.18 1.89 -0.41
C ILE A 337 -35.43 2.28 -1.20
N VAL A 338 -35.86 1.38 -2.07
CA VAL A 338 -37.00 1.56 -2.94
C VAL A 338 -38.22 0.85 -2.33
N GLY A 339 -39.25 1.59 -1.98
CA GLY A 339 -40.51 1.09 -1.45
C GLY A 339 -41.70 1.56 -2.27
N GLU A 340 -42.86 0.98 -2.03
CA GLU A 340 -44.09 1.36 -2.71
C GLU A 340 -44.57 2.76 -2.34
N ARG A 341 -44.41 3.14 -1.08
CA ARG A 341 -44.88 4.42 -0.56
C ARG A 341 -43.79 5.49 -0.57
N ASN A 342 -42.57 5.08 -0.34
CA ASN A 342 -41.45 6.01 -0.21
C ASN A 342 -40.15 5.38 -0.69
N THR A 343 -39.40 6.13 -1.50
CA THR A 343 -38.04 5.82 -1.89
C THR A 343 -37.09 6.79 -1.18
N THR A 344 -36.12 6.25 -0.45
CA THR A 344 -35.10 7.04 0.20
C THR A 344 -33.74 6.72 -0.39
N ALA A 345 -32.96 7.75 -0.68
CA ALA A 345 -31.56 7.58 -1.11
C ALA A 345 -30.65 8.40 -0.21
N SER A 346 -29.50 7.84 0.13
CA SER A 346 -28.47 8.52 0.88
C SER A 346 -27.13 8.40 0.18
N SER A 347 -26.34 9.45 0.24
CA SER A 347 -25.01 9.52 -0.34
C SER A 347 -24.10 10.28 0.62
N LEU A 348 -22.91 9.72 0.89
CA LEU A 348 -21.87 10.34 1.70
C LEU A 348 -20.55 10.28 0.94
N THR A 349 -20.09 11.44 0.49
CA THR A 349 -18.77 11.60 -0.11
C THR A 349 -17.84 12.24 0.93
N ALA A 350 -16.68 11.63 1.19
CA ALA A 350 -15.73 12.18 2.14
C ALA A 350 -14.30 12.16 1.61
N LEU A 351 -13.61 13.28 1.78
CA LEU A 351 -12.18 13.39 1.56
C LEU A 351 -11.49 13.40 2.92
N ASN A 352 -10.63 12.41 3.13
CA ASN A 352 -9.88 12.21 4.35
C ASN A 352 -8.42 12.55 4.10
N ALA A 353 -7.86 13.47 4.91
CA ALA A 353 -6.45 13.84 4.88
C ALA A 353 -5.78 13.44 6.19
N LYS A 354 -4.82 12.53 6.13
CA LYS A 354 -4.05 12.06 7.28
C LYS A 354 -3.07 13.15 7.73
N LEU A 355 -3.19 13.61 8.97
CA LEU A 355 -2.33 14.62 9.57
C LEU A 355 -1.18 13.98 10.36
N THR A 356 -1.48 12.93 11.11
CA THR A 356 -0.51 12.13 11.89
C THR A 356 -0.83 10.64 11.78
N GLY A 357 -0.13 9.79 12.54
CA GLY A 357 -0.42 8.35 12.60
C GLY A 357 -1.87 8.02 12.96
N ALA A 358 -2.47 8.78 13.88
CA ALA A 358 -3.80 8.53 14.42
C ALA A 358 -4.83 9.62 14.07
N LEU A 359 -4.40 10.85 13.71
CA LEU A 359 -5.28 11.99 13.49
C LEU A 359 -5.45 12.27 11.99
N SER A 360 -6.69 12.48 11.56
CA SER A 360 -7.05 12.88 10.19
C SER A 360 -8.05 14.03 10.20
N ALA A 361 -7.96 14.89 9.20
CA ALA A 361 -9.02 15.85 8.87
C ALA A 361 -9.94 15.23 7.82
N ARG A 362 -11.24 15.42 7.96
CA ARG A 362 -12.26 14.93 7.03
C ARG A 362 -13.17 16.06 6.61
N ILE A 363 -13.35 16.21 5.30
CA ILE A 363 -14.43 17.00 4.70
C ILE A 363 -15.43 16.00 4.14
N ALA A 364 -16.67 16.08 4.60
CA ALA A 364 -17.74 15.17 4.18
C ALA A 364 -18.94 15.96 3.64
N TYR A 365 -19.46 15.51 2.51
CA TYR A 365 -20.70 15.99 1.92
C TYR A 365 -21.71 14.85 1.93
N SER A 366 -22.81 15.03 2.63
CA SER A 366 -23.93 14.10 2.63
C SER A 366 -25.12 14.69 1.86
N ALA A 367 -25.81 13.85 1.12
CA ALA A 367 -27.08 14.15 0.49
C ALA A 367 -28.07 13.05 0.86
N GLU A 368 -29.26 13.43 1.28
CA GLU A 368 -30.37 12.56 1.58
C GLU A 368 -31.57 12.97 0.75
N ILE A 369 -32.23 12.00 0.14
CA ILE A 369 -33.38 12.20 -0.73
C ILE A 369 -34.51 11.34 -0.17
N ASP A 370 -35.64 11.97 0.04
CA ASP A 370 -36.89 11.32 0.44
C ASP A 370 -37.97 11.66 -0.61
N SER A 371 -38.53 10.65 -1.28
CA SER A 371 -39.49 10.89 -2.35
C SER A 371 -40.86 11.37 -1.82
N ASN A 372 -41.18 11.05 -0.58
CA ASN A 372 -42.47 11.35 0.06
C ASN A 372 -42.27 11.80 1.53
N PRO A 373 -41.59 12.94 1.75
CA PRO A 373 -41.35 13.44 3.11
C PRO A 373 -42.68 13.96 3.73
N PRO A 374 -42.75 14.11 5.05
CA PRO A 374 -43.87 14.75 5.72
C PRO A 374 -44.13 16.17 5.20
N PRO A 375 -45.38 16.65 5.27
CA PRO A 375 -45.72 18.01 4.83
C PRO A 375 -44.84 19.08 5.50
N GLY A 376 -44.26 19.95 4.68
CA GLY A 376 -43.37 21.03 5.13
C GLY A 376 -41.88 20.66 5.23
N ILE A 377 -41.52 19.42 4.88
CA ILE A 377 -40.13 18.96 4.79
C ILE A 377 -39.69 18.89 3.33
N GLU A 378 -38.50 19.36 3.03
CA GLU A 378 -37.89 19.30 1.70
C GLU A 378 -37.56 17.85 1.32
N LYS A 379 -37.61 17.58 0.00
CA LYS A 379 -37.29 16.24 -0.53
C LYS A 379 -35.80 15.91 -0.54
N VAL A 380 -34.94 16.92 -0.46
CA VAL A 380 -33.50 16.79 -0.56
C VAL A 380 -32.85 17.59 0.56
N ASP A 381 -32.12 16.89 1.41
CA ASP A 381 -31.30 17.47 2.45
C ASP A 381 -29.83 17.29 2.11
N THR A 382 -29.05 18.34 2.28
CA THR A 382 -27.59 18.28 2.08
C THR A 382 -26.87 18.86 3.27
N LEU A 383 -25.73 18.27 3.63
CA LEU A 383 -24.93 18.73 4.75
C LEU A 383 -23.44 18.58 4.46
N THR A 384 -22.69 19.68 4.58
CA THR A 384 -21.23 19.66 4.53
C THR A 384 -20.68 19.74 5.94
N ARG A 385 -19.75 18.83 6.27
CA ARG A 385 -19.11 18.76 7.59
C ARG A 385 -17.60 18.80 7.48
N PHE A 386 -16.99 19.49 8.44
CA PHE A 386 -15.56 19.44 8.71
C PHE A 386 -15.37 18.74 10.06
N THR A 387 -14.64 17.65 10.08
CA THR A 387 -14.46 16.84 11.28
C THR A 387 -13.00 16.49 11.49
N LEU A 388 -12.59 16.39 12.76
CA LEU A 388 -11.37 15.71 13.18
C LEU A 388 -11.72 14.25 13.48
N VAL A 389 -10.92 13.35 12.96
CA VAL A 389 -11.09 11.90 13.09
C VAL A 389 -9.86 11.34 13.79
N TYR A 390 -10.08 10.62 14.88
CA TYR A 390 -9.06 9.88 15.61
C TYR A 390 -9.25 8.39 15.37
N GLY A 391 -8.22 7.73 14.80
CA GLY A 391 -8.18 6.29 14.56
C GLY A 391 -7.42 5.55 15.65
N PHE A 392 -7.92 4.39 16.08
CA PHE A 392 -7.37 3.52 17.12
C PHE A 392 -7.51 2.04 16.79
#